data_8145871a59897318d6d7f8e879358035
#
_entry.id   8145871a59897318d6d7f8e879358035
#
_cell.length_a   1.000
_cell.length_b   1.000
_cell.length_c   1.000
_cell.angle_alpha   90.00
_cell.angle_beta   90.00
_cell.angle_gamma   90.00
#
_symmetry.space_group_name_H-M   'P 1'
#
loop_
_entity.id
_entity.type
_entity.pdbx_description
1 polymer ?
#
loop_
_entity_poly.entity_id
_entity_poly.type
_entity_poly.pdbx_seq_one_letter_code
_entity_poly.pdbx_strand_id
1 'polypeptide(L)'
;FEGLPEPTAEDGKIAKDYAQNKAEGKLETINKCVGPLEDVKEIFFDILKINQNNVVIKKGWFQNSLPLTKQEIGKIAILRLDGDWYESTKVCLDNLYNNVIIGGYIVLDDYGYWEGAKRALDEFFVERKISPKLIKIDDTGVYFRKP
;
A
#
# COMPACT_ATOMS: atom_id res chain seq x y z
N PHE A 1 2.23 -5.46 -10.10
CA PHE A 1 2.72 -6.64 -10.84
C PHE A 1 4.07 -6.38 -11.52
N GLU A 2 4.41 -5.13 -11.77
CA GLU A 2 5.68 -4.71 -12.37
C GLU A 2 6.74 -4.32 -11.33
N GLY A 3 6.43 -4.51 -10.06
CA GLY A 3 7.28 -4.17 -8.92
C GLY A 3 7.12 -2.73 -8.46
N LEU A 4 8.15 -2.20 -7.80
CA LEU A 4 8.13 -0.88 -7.23
C LEU A 4 8.41 0.20 -8.29
N PRO A 5 7.75 1.37 -8.22
CA PRO A 5 8.12 2.55 -9.00
C PRO A 5 9.38 3.23 -8.43
N GLU A 6 9.84 4.29 -9.06
CA GLU A 6 10.88 5.12 -8.48
C GLU A 6 10.39 5.77 -7.18
N PRO A 7 11.19 5.74 -6.09
CA PRO A 7 10.88 6.49 -4.88
C PRO A 7 10.95 8.00 -5.12
N THR A 8 10.39 8.74 -4.19
CA THR A 8 10.46 10.21 -4.16
C THR A 8 11.48 10.70 -3.13
N ALA A 9 11.63 12.01 -2.99
CA ALA A 9 12.49 12.59 -1.94
C ALA A 9 11.98 12.27 -0.53
N GLU A 10 10.66 12.06 -0.39
CA GLU A 10 10.00 11.72 0.87
C GLU A 10 10.37 10.34 1.40
N ASP A 11 10.86 9.45 0.54
CA ASP A 11 11.24 8.09 0.87
C ASP A 11 12.64 7.97 1.50
N GLY A 12 13.39 9.08 1.47
CA GLY A 12 14.68 9.16 2.14
C GLY A 12 15.83 8.46 1.41
N LYS A 13 16.96 8.40 2.12
CA LYS A 13 18.21 7.93 1.52
C LYS A 13 18.21 6.42 1.25
N ILE A 14 17.65 5.63 2.17
CA ILE A 14 17.65 4.16 2.06
C ILE A 14 16.89 3.72 0.80
N ALA A 15 15.73 4.29 0.55
CA ALA A 15 14.93 4.01 -0.63
C ALA A 15 15.65 4.42 -1.92
N LYS A 16 16.28 5.60 -1.92
CA LYS A 16 17.09 6.08 -3.04
C LYS A 16 18.26 5.14 -3.36
N ASP A 17 18.98 4.70 -2.34
CA ASP A 17 20.11 3.77 -2.52
C ASP A 17 19.60 2.41 -3.03
N TYR A 18 18.46 1.93 -2.51
CA TYR A 18 17.82 0.70 -2.96
C TYR A 18 17.38 0.76 -4.43
N ALA A 19 16.92 1.92 -4.88
CA ALA A 19 16.54 2.20 -6.26
C ALA A 19 17.74 2.59 -7.16
N GLN A 20 18.97 2.35 -6.73
CA GLN A 20 20.20 2.67 -7.49
C GLN A 20 20.29 4.14 -7.90
N ASN A 21 19.96 5.04 -6.97
CA ASN A 21 19.91 6.49 -7.14
C ASN A 21 18.79 7.03 -8.07
N LYS A 22 17.86 6.20 -8.51
CA LYS A 22 16.62 6.67 -9.14
C LYS A 22 15.68 7.15 -8.02
N ALA A 23 15.30 8.41 -8.03
CA ALA A 23 14.43 8.97 -6.98
C ALA A 23 13.69 10.22 -7.49
N GLU A 24 13.21 10.15 -8.73
CA GLU A 24 12.45 11.22 -9.36
C GLU A 24 10.93 11.02 -9.23
N GLY A 25 10.51 9.91 -8.59
CA GLY A 25 9.10 9.58 -8.41
C GLY A 25 8.37 9.18 -9.68
N LYS A 26 9.10 8.76 -10.71
CA LYS A 26 8.49 8.29 -11.94
C LYS A 26 7.73 6.99 -11.71
N LEU A 27 6.58 6.86 -12.36
CA LEU A 27 5.81 5.62 -12.38
C LEU A 27 6.41 4.64 -13.40
N GLU A 28 7.67 4.31 -13.18
CA GLU A 28 8.46 3.37 -13.96
C GLU A 28 9.10 2.37 -12.99
N THR A 29 9.08 1.09 -13.35
CA THR A 29 9.59 0.06 -12.45
C THR A 29 11.11 0.16 -12.23
N ILE A 30 11.51 0.00 -10.98
CA ILE A 30 12.92 -0.19 -10.63
C ILE A 30 13.33 -1.67 -10.64
N ASN A 31 12.46 -2.56 -11.13
CA ASN A 31 12.65 -4.02 -11.18
C ASN A 31 12.93 -4.67 -9.82
N LYS A 32 12.31 -4.14 -8.77
CA LYS A 32 12.31 -4.73 -7.43
C LYS A 32 10.89 -5.13 -7.04
N CYS A 33 10.76 -6.18 -6.24
CA CYS A 33 9.47 -6.72 -5.78
C CYS A 33 8.51 -7.02 -6.93
N VAL A 34 9.02 -7.55 -8.03
CA VAL A 34 8.20 -7.91 -9.20
C VAL A 34 7.40 -9.16 -8.89
N GLY A 35 6.08 -9.09 -9.08
CA GLY A 35 5.17 -10.23 -8.95
C GLY A 35 4.29 -10.30 -10.20
N PRO A 36 4.66 -11.11 -11.21
CA PRO A 36 3.91 -11.22 -12.44
C PRO A 36 2.43 -11.55 -12.17
N LEU A 37 1.54 -10.93 -12.93
CA LEU A 37 0.10 -11.11 -12.74
C LEU A 37 -0.32 -12.57 -12.87
N GLU A 38 0.33 -13.32 -13.77
CA GLU A 38 -0.03 -14.72 -14.00
C GLU A 38 0.35 -15.59 -12.79
N ASP A 39 1.49 -15.32 -12.14
CA ASP A 39 1.89 -16.02 -10.91
C ASP A 39 0.88 -15.76 -9.77
N VAL A 40 0.40 -14.51 -9.67
CA VAL A 40 -0.62 -14.15 -8.68
C VAL A 40 -1.93 -14.88 -8.95
N LYS A 41 -2.35 -15.00 -10.22
CA LYS A 41 -3.53 -15.75 -10.60
C LYS A 41 -3.38 -17.25 -10.32
N GLU A 42 -2.22 -17.82 -10.64
CA GLU A 42 -1.90 -19.22 -10.34
C GLU A 42 -2.03 -19.50 -8.85
N ILE A 43 -1.45 -18.63 -7.99
CA ILE A 43 -1.55 -18.77 -6.54
C ILE A 43 -3.02 -18.77 -6.11
N PHE A 44 -3.81 -17.78 -6.50
CA PHE A 44 -5.19 -17.65 -6.03
C PHE A 44 -6.10 -18.76 -6.59
N PHE A 45 -6.00 -19.05 -7.88
CA PHE A 45 -7.02 -19.85 -8.55
C PHE A 45 -6.59 -21.32 -8.71
N ASP A 46 -5.30 -21.58 -8.91
CA ASP A 46 -4.82 -22.92 -9.17
C ASP A 46 -4.24 -23.61 -7.93
N ILE A 47 -3.58 -22.87 -7.04
CA ILE A 47 -3.01 -23.41 -5.81
C ILE A 47 -4.04 -23.34 -4.67
N LEU A 48 -4.52 -22.16 -4.35
CA LEU A 48 -5.45 -21.92 -3.23
C LEU A 48 -6.91 -22.26 -3.56
N LYS A 49 -7.24 -22.49 -4.85
CA LYS A 49 -8.60 -22.82 -5.32
C LYS A 49 -9.66 -21.80 -4.87
N ILE A 50 -9.30 -20.53 -4.76
CA ILE A 50 -10.24 -19.47 -4.42
C ILE A 50 -11.18 -19.23 -5.61
N ASN A 51 -12.48 -19.10 -5.33
CA ASN A 51 -13.46 -18.80 -6.35
C ASN A 51 -13.15 -17.43 -6.98
N GLN A 52 -13.06 -17.36 -8.30
CA GLN A 52 -12.71 -16.15 -9.05
C GLN A 52 -13.65 -14.97 -8.74
N ASN A 53 -14.91 -15.23 -8.44
CA ASN A 53 -15.88 -14.20 -8.06
C ASN A 53 -15.56 -13.51 -6.72
N ASN A 54 -14.69 -14.10 -5.91
CA ASN A 54 -14.26 -13.55 -4.61
C ASN A 54 -12.97 -12.73 -4.69
N VAL A 55 -12.37 -12.59 -5.89
CA VAL A 55 -11.10 -11.90 -6.09
C VAL A 55 -11.25 -10.85 -7.18
N VAL A 56 -10.95 -9.60 -6.84
CA VAL A 56 -10.90 -8.51 -7.80
C VAL A 56 -9.45 -8.04 -7.93
N ILE A 57 -8.89 -8.18 -9.13
CA ILE A 57 -7.52 -7.76 -9.44
C ILE A 57 -7.58 -6.48 -10.26
N LYS A 58 -6.93 -5.43 -9.78
CA LYS A 58 -6.80 -4.15 -10.49
C LYS A 58 -5.33 -3.94 -10.86
N LYS A 59 -5.00 -4.09 -12.14
CA LYS A 59 -3.65 -3.84 -12.65
C LYS A 59 -3.43 -2.34 -12.82
N GLY A 60 -2.26 -1.84 -12.43
CA GLY A 60 -1.83 -0.45 -12.60
C GLY A 60 -1.16 0.10 -11.35
N TRP A 61 -0.50 1.23 -11.50
CA TRP A 61 0.02 2.01 -10.38
C TRP A 61 -1.13 2.52 -9.52
N PHE A 62 -0.96 2.52 -8.19
CA PHE A 62 -2.02 2.95 -7.27
C PHE A 62 -2.47 4.38 -7.55
N GLN A 63 -1.54 5.27 -7.89
CA GLN A 63 -1.79 6.66 -8.25
C GLN A 63 -2.77 6.80 -9.43
N ASN A 64 -2.74 5.86 -10.35
CA ASN A 64 -3.59 5.88 -11.55
C ASN A 64 -4.88 5.08 -11.35
N SER A 65 -4.79 3.91 -10.70
CA SER A 65 -5.92 2.97 -10.63
C SER A 65 -6.91 3.31 -9.52
N LEU A 66 -6.46 3.72 -8.34
CA LEU A 66 -7.34 3.95 -7.19
C LEU A 66 -8.31 5.12 -7.38
N PRO A 67 -7.92 6.29 -7.88
CA PRO A 67 -8.85 7.38 -8.11
C PRO A 67 -10.02 7.00 -9.01
N LEU A 68 -9.77 6.10 -9.97
CA LEU A 68 -10.77 5.65 -10.94
C LEU A 68 -11.69 4.56 -10.39
N THR A 69 -11.19 3.71 -9.49
CA THR A 69 -11.87 2.48 -9.07
C THR A 69 -12.39 2.51 -7.64
N LYS A 70 -11.99 3.49 -6.83
CA LYS A 70 -12.36 3.55 -5.40
C LYS A 70 -13.86 3.50 -5.12
N GLN A 71 -14.68 4.00 -6.04
CA GLN A 71 -16.15 3.97 -5.89
C GLN A 71 -16.72 2.56 -6.09
N GLU A 72 -16.04 1.71 -6.82
CA GLU A 72 -16.40 0.30 -7.00
C GLU A 72 -16.02 -0.56 -5.78
N ILE A 73 -15.08 -0.06 -4.98
CA ILE A 73 -14.63 -0.72 -3.75
C ILE A 73 -15.65 -0.40 -2.66
N GLY A 74 -16.44 -1.37 -2.28
CA GLY A 74 -17.42 -1.23 -1.23
C GLY A 74 -16.78 -1.00 0.15
N LYS A 75 -17.43 -1.47 1.21
CA LYS A 75 -16.92 -1.39 2.58
C LYS A 75 -15.76 -2.35 2.78
N ILE A 76 -14.71 -1.87 3.43
CA ILE A 76 -13.48 -2.62 3.72
C ILE A 76 -13.45 -2.95 5.22
N ALA A 77 -13.32 -4.23 5.55
CA ALA A 77 -13.10 -4.67 6.93
C ALA A 77 -11.62 -4.62 7.33
N ILE A 78 -10.72 -4.97 6.40
CA ILE A 78 -9.27 -4.94 6.58
C ILE A 78 -8.64 -4.31 5.34
N LEU A 79 -7.90 -3.24 5.53
CA LEU A 79 -7.07 -2.59 4.51
C LEU A 79 -5.60 -2.88 4.82
N ARG A 80 -4.95 -3.76 4.05
CA ARG A 80 -3.51 -3.97 4.14
C ARG A 80 -2.79 -3.13 3.09
N LEU A 81 -1.88 -2.31 3.55
CA LEU A 81 -1.01 -1.48 2.73
C LEU A 81 0.39 -2.07 2.74
N ASP A 82 0.90 -2.35 1.56
CA ASP A 82 2.18 -2.98 1.29
C ASP A 82 2.70 -2.40 -0.03
N GLY A 83 3.08 -1.15 0.03
CA GLY A 83 3.43 -0.35 -1.14
C GLY A 83 4.79 0.33 -1.02
N ASP A 84 5.53 0.04 0.06
CA ASP A 84 6.88 0.48 0.39
C ASP A 84 7.03 2.02 0.47
N TRP A 85 6.60 2.75 -0.56
CA TRP A 85 6.91 4.16 -0.74
C TRP A 85 5.85 5.12 -0.18
N TYR A 86 6.28 6.35 0.08
CA TYR A 86 5.44 7.45 0.54
C TYR A 86 4.21 7.66 -0.35
N GLU A 87 4.42 7.86 -1.66
CA GLU A 87 3.31 8.13 -2.59
C GLU A 87 2.34 6.95 -2.69
N SER A 88 2.84 5.72 -2.70
CA SER A 88 2.01 4.51 -2.75
C SER A 88 1.14 4.38 -1.50
N THR A 89 1.73 4.60 -0.33
CA THR A 89 1.02 4.55 0.95
C THR A 89 0.01 5.69 1.06
N LYS A 90 0.43 6.91 0.73
CA LYS A 90 -0.43 8.11 0.81
C LYS A 90 -1.65 7.99 -0.09
N VAL A 91 -1.48 7.63 -1.35
CA VAL A 91 -2.61 7.51 -2.28
C VAL A 91 -3.59 6.42 -1.86
N CYS A 92 -3.11 5.33 -1.28
CA CYS A 92 -3.97 4.28 -0.73
C CYS A 92 -4.79 4.80 0.46
N LEU A 93 -4.16 5.46 1.41
CA LEU A 93 -4.85 6.05 2.57
C LEU A 93 -5.89 7.08 2.14
N ASP A 94 -5.54 8.01 1.26
CA ASP A 94 -6.43 9.08 0.80
C ASP A 94 -7.65 8.56 0.06
N ASN A 95 -7.50 7.48 -0.72
CA ASN A 95 -8.60 6.94 -1.51
C ASN A 95 -9.42 5.87 -0.79
N LEU A 96 -8.82 5.07 0.10
CA LEU A 96 -9.46 3.87 0.65
C LEU A 96 -9.85 3.98 2.13
N TYR A 97 -9.23 4.88 2.90
CA TYR A 97 -9.54 5.01 4.33
C TYR A 97 -11.02 5.20 4.62
N ASN A 98 -11.71 6.02 3.82
CA ASN A 98 -13.13 6.28 4.04
C ASN A 98 -14.01 5.03 3.77
N ASN A 99 -13.53 4.11 2.96
CA ASN A 99 -14.20 2.83 2.69
C ASN A 99 -14.04 1.83 3.85
N VAL A 100 -12.98 1.98 4.67
CA VAL A 100 -12.83 1.13 5.86
C VAL A 100 -13.95 1.42 6.84
N ILE A 101 -14.62 0.39 7.32
CA ILE A 101 -15.69 0.52 8.31
C ILE A 101 -15.16 1.00 9.66
N ILE A 102 -15.98 1.66 10.46
CA ILE A 102 -15.65 1.96 11.88
C ILE A 102 -15.32 0.64 12.58
N GLY A 103 -14.22 0.63 13.30
CA GLY A 103 -13.72 -0.58 13.94
C GLY A 103 -13.01 -1.58 13.00
N GLY A 104 -12.95 -1.30 11.70
CA GLY A 104 -12.12 -2.06 10.76
C GLY A 104 -10.62 -1.83 10.97
N TYR A 105 -9.82 -2.67 10.37
CA TYR A 105 -8.37 -2.66 10.58
C TYR A 105 -7.64 -2.05 9.38
N ILE A 106 -6.62 -1.25 9.68
CA ILE A 106 -5.65 -0.78 8.69
C ILE A 106 -4.29 -1.31 9.11
N VAL A 107 -3.65 -2.03 8.21
CA VAL A 107 -2.34 -2.67 8.39
C VAL A 107 -1.35 -1.99 7.45
N LEU A 108 -0.22 -1.52 7.98
CA LEU A 108 0.93 -1.08 7.19
C LEU A 108 2.08 -2.07 7.42
N ASP A 109 2.56 -2.65 6.33
CA ASP A 109 3.65 -3.62 6.35
C ASP A 109 5.01 -2.97 6.61
N ASP A 110 5.18 -1.76 6.10
CA ASP A 110 6.47 -1.10 5.92
C ASP A 110 6.78 0.02 6.91
N TYR A 111 5.90 0.28 7.87
CA TYR A 111 5.99 1.41 8.80
C TYR A 111 7.31 1.47 9.59
N GLY A 112 7.84 0.33 9.95
CA GLY A 112 9.08 0.22 10.73
C GLY A 112 10.36 0.19 9.89
N TYR A 113 10.24 0.11 8.56
CA TYR A 113 11.40 -0.05 7.68
C TYR A 113 11.58 1.12 6.71
N TRP A 114 10.54 1.50 5.96
CA TRP A 114 10.62 2.56 4.97
C TRP A 114 10.19 3.90 5.53
N GLU A 115 11.09 4.89 5.49
CA GLU A 115 10.82 6.25 5.98
C GLU A 115 9.59 6.87 5.30
N GLY A 116 9.41 6.62 4.01
CA GLY A 116 8.28 7.13 3.23
C GLY A 116 6.94 6.58 3.69
N ALA A 117 6.83 5.27 3.88
CA ALA A 117 5.60 4.64 4.37
C ALA A 117 5.21 5.16 5.77
N LYS A 118 6.21 5.25 6.66
CA LYS A 118 6.02 5.82 7.99
C LYS A 118 5.53 7.26 7.92
N ARG A 119 6.20 8.09 7.16
CA ARG A 119 5.88 9.51 7.00
C ARG A 119 4.47 9.70 6.45
N ALA A 120 4.08 8.93 5.43
CA ALA A 120 2.76 9.01 4.85
C ALA A 120 1.64 8.74 5.86
N LEU A 121 1.82 7.73 6.74
CA LEU A 121 0.84 7.45 7.78
C LEU A 121 0.81 8.54 8.88
N ASP A 122 1.98 8.98 9.34
CA ASP A 122 2.08 10.00 10.39
C ASP A 122 1.45 11.32 9.92
N GLU A 123 1.72 11.76 8.70
CA GLU A 123 1.09 12.94 8.08
C GLU A 123 -0.43 12.75 7.92
N PHE A 124 -0.87 11.58 7.49
CA PHE A 124 -2.29 11.26 7.36
C PHE A 124 -3.04 11.40 8.70
N PHE A 125 -2.43 10.95 9.81
CA PHE A 125 -3.02 11.11 11.13
C PHE A 125 -3.17 12.58 11.53
N VAL A 126 -2.17 13.39 11.23
CA VAL A 126 -2.21 14.84 11.49
C VAL A 126 -3.30 15.51 10.65
N GLU A 127 -3.34 15.25 9.34
CA GLU A 127 -4.32 15.81 8.42
C GLU A 127 -5.76 15.45 8.82
N ARG A 128 -5.97 14.20 9.24
CA ARG A 128 -7.29 13.71 9.67
C ARG A 128 -7.64 14.03 11.12
N LYS A 129 -6.69 14.60 11.87
CA LYS A 129 -6.84 14.91 13.31
C LYS A 129 -7.26 13.68 14.12
N ILE A 130 -6.68 12.54 13.81
CA ILE A 130 -6.89 11.28 14.52
C ILE A 130 -5.59 10.81 15.17
N SER A 131 -5.71 10.08 16.28
CA SER A 131 -4.54 9.55 17.00
C SER A 131 -4.87 8.12 17.47
N PRO A 132 -5.04 7.16 16.54
CA PRO A 132 -5.31 5.79 16.92
C PRO A 132 -4.07 5.17 17.57
N LYS A 133 -4.29 4.18 18.43
CA LYS A 133 -3.19 3.40 18.98
C LYS A 133 -2.61 2.50 17.90
N LEU A 134 -1.34 2.72 17.54
CA LEU A 134 -0.59 1.80 16.70
C LEU A 134 -0.17 0.58 17.51
N ILE A 135 -0.38 -0.60 16.95
CA ILE A 135 -0.02 -1.88 17.52
C ILE A 135 0.99 -2.53 16.59
N LYS A 136 2.14 -2.90 17.14
CA LYS A 136 3.22 -3.58 16.42
C LYS A 136 2.82 -5.02 16.10
N ILE A 137 3.07 -5.46 14.87
CA ILE A 137 2.89 -6.84 14.41
C ILE A 137 4.22 -7.57 14.53
N ASP A 138 5.25 -6.98 13.93
CA ASP A 138 6.62 -7.48 13.87
C ASP A 138 7.61 -6.30 13.82
N ASP A 139 8.79 -6.48 13.25
CA ASP A 139 9.81 -5.41 13.21
C ASP A 139 9.48 -4.30 12.22
N THR A 140 8.66 -4.55 11.20
CA THR A 140 8.30 -3.58 10.16
C THR A 140 6.83 -3.23 10.18
N GLY A 141 5.95 -4.19 10.46
CA GLY A 141 4.52 -4.06 10.35
C GLY A 141 3.84 -3.47 11.58
N VAL A 142 2.86 -2.62 11.34
CA VAL A 142 1.95 -2.10 12.37
C VAL A 142 0.51 -2.17 11.90
N TYR A 143 -0.41 -2.15 12.85
CA TYR A 143 -1.81 -1.95 12.54
C TYR A 143 -2.50 -1.02 13.53
N PHE A 144 -3.61 -0.47 13.10
CA PHE A 144 -4.53 0.24 13.97
C PHE A 144 -5.99 -0.04 13.60
N ARG A 145 -6.86 0.23 14.54
CA ARG A 145 -8.30 0.12 14.34
C ARG A 145 -8.88 1.48 14.00
N LYS A 146 -9.67 1.56 12.96
CA LYS A 146 -10.34 2.81 12.59
C LYS A 146 -11.28 3.26 13.71
N PRO A 147 -11.11 4.48 14.25
CA PRO A 147 -11.98 5.03 15.27
C PRO A 147 -13.42 5.27 14.77
#